data_b3a4789565fad074294bc0e2ac4f6992
#
_entry.id   b3a4789565fad074294bc0e2ac4f6992
#
_cell.length_a   1.000
_cell.length_b   1.000
_cell.length_c   1.000
_cell.angle_alpha   90.00
_cell.angle_beta   90.00
_cell.angle_gamma   90.00
#
_symmetry.space_group_name_H-M   'P 1'
#
loop_
_entity.id
_entity.type
_entity.pdbx_description
1 polymer ?
#
loop_
_entity_poly.entity_id
_entity_poly.type
_entity_poly.pdbx_seq_one_letter_code
_entity_poly.pdbx_strand_id
1 'polypeptide(L)'
;GAAMVGKRPIAEIQFADFILPATNQIISEAAKMRYRSNNDWQCPLTIRAPFGGGVHGGLYHSQSIESIFASSPGLTIVIPSTPYDAKGLLLSSIESNDPVLYFEHKKSLSFLKGRSARRILHCTFRKSRC
;
A
#
# COMPACT_ATOMS: atom_id res chain seq x y z
N GLY A 1 4.95 15.92 -0.60
CA GLY A 1 5.55 16.89 -1.54
C GLY A 1 5.70 16.32 -2.94
N ALA A 2 6.52 15.28 -3.14
CA ALA A 2 6.80 14.74 -4.49
C ALA A 2 5.53 14.30 -5.26
N ALA A 3 4.58 13.67 -4.59
CA ALA A 3 3.32 13.28 -5.21
C ALA A 3 2.51 14.47 -5.73
N MET A 4 2.48 15.57 -4.98
CA MET A 4 1.72 16.77 -5.33
C MET A 4 2.29 17.50 -6.57
N VAL A 5 3.57 17.30 -6.88
CA VAL A 5 4.20 17.86 -8.09
C VAL A 5 4.25 16.87 -9.26
N GLY A 6 3.36 15.89 -9.25
CA GLY A 6 3.16 14.95 -10.36
C GLY A 6 4.12 13.76 -10.42
N LYS A 7 4.90 13.52 -9.38
CA LYS A 7 5.69 12.29 -9.26
C LYS A 7 4.84 11.17 -8.65
N ARG A 8 5.26 9.92 -8.85
CA ARG A 8 4.64 8.72 -8.25
C ARG A 8 5.63 8.07 -7.28
N PRO A 9 5.83 8.65 -6.09
CA PRO A 9 6.80 8.12 -5.14
C PRO A 9 6.33 6.79 -4.56
N ILE A 10 7.31 5.92 -4.31
CA ILE A 10 7.14 4.71 -3.53
C ILE A 10 7.92 4.92 -2.24
N ALA A 11 7.22 4.93 -1.11
CA ALA A 11 7.82 4.99 0.20
C ALA A 11 7.88 3.58 0.79
N GLU A 12 9.05 3.13 1.18
CA GLU A 12 9.22 1.83 1.83
C GLU A 12 9.41 1.99 3.32
N ILE A 13 8.63 1.24 4.10
CA ILE A 13 8.73 1.14 5.55
C ILE A 13 9.24 -0.26 5.85
N GLN A 14 10.32 -0.37 6.60
CA GLN A 14 11.06 -1.61 6.82
C GLN A 14 10.17 -2.74 7.40
N PHE A 15 9.26 -2.41 8.32
CA PHE A 15 8.24 -3.31 8.87
C PHE A 15 6.95 -2.52 9.10
N ALA A 16 5.80 -3.19 8.97
CA ALA A 16 4.50 -2.57 9.21
C ALA A 16 4.38 -1.94 10.61
N ASP A 17 5.04 -2.52 11.60
CA ASP A 17 5.14 -2.00 12.97
C ASP A 17 5.62 -0.54 13.03
N PHE A 18 6.47 -0.14 12.11
CA PHE A 18 7.07 1.19 12.07
C PHE A 18 6.24 2.23 11.31
N ILE A 19 5.08 1.85 10.79
CA ILE A 19 4.17 2.79 10.11
C ILE A 19 3.40 3.67 11.10
N LEU A 20 3.25 3.24 12.34
CA LEU A 20 2.43 3.92 13.33
C LEU A 20 2.79 5.41 13.55
N PRO A 21 4.06 5.81 13.60
CA PRO A 21 4.42 7.24 13.67
C PRO A 21 3.94 8.07 12.47
N ALA A 22 3.72 7.43 11.30
CA ALA A 22 3.24 8.09 10.09
C ALA A 22 1.71 8.06 9.94
N THR A 23 0.99 7.45 10.88
CA THR A 23 -0.47 7.23 10.78
C THR A 23 -1.24 8.52 10.53
N ASN A 24 -0.89 9.60 11.26
CA ASN A 24 -1.56 10.88 11.08
C ASN A 24 -1.37 11.44 9.66
N GLN A 25 -0.17 11.39 9.12
CA GLN A 25 0.13 11.87 7.77
C GLN A 25 -0.56 11.03 6.69
N ILE A 26 -0.72 9.73 6.93
CA ILE A 26 -1.40 8.83 6.01
C ILE A 26 -2.91 9.08 6.05
N ILE A 27 -3.53 9.05 7.23
CA ILE A 27 -4.99 9.09 7.39
C ILE A 27 -5.53 10.51 7.26
N SER A 28 -4.88 11.49 7.89
CA SER A 28 -5.42 12.86 7.97
C SER A 28 -5.01 13.71 6.78
N GLU A 29 -3.86 13.45 6.18
CA GLU A 29 -3.35 14.25 5.07
C GLU A 29 -3.43 13.52 3.73
N ALA A 30 -2.65 12.46 3.52
CA ALA A 30 -2.55 11.80 2.22
C ALA A 30 -3.91 11.25 1.73
N ALA A 31 -4.62 10.51 2.59
CA ALA A 31 -5.92 9.91 2.25
C ALA A 31 -6.99 10.95 1.91
N LYS A 32 -6.92 12.14 2.47
CA LYS A 32 -7.95 13.18 2.32
C LYS A 32 -7.58 14.29 1.35
N MET A 33 -6.37 14.28 0.80
CA MET A 33 -5.85 15.34 -0.06
C MET A 33 -6.80 15.67 -1.22
N ARG A 34 -7.25 14.67 -1.94
CA ARG A 34 -8.15 14.85 -3.07
C ARG A 34 -9.50 15.44 -2.66
N TYR A 35 -10.09 14.93 -1.60
CA TYR A 35 -11.39 15.40 -1.12
C TYR A 35 -11.32 16.85 -0.59
N ARG A 36 -10.31 17.17 0.21
CA ARG A 36 -10.10 18.52 0.78
C ARG A 36 -9.83 19.58 -0.28
N SER A 37 -9.18 19.20 -1.36
CA SER A 37 -8.87 20.12 -2.46
C SER A 37 -9.96 20.16 -3.55
N ASN A 38 -11.12 19.55 -3.32
CA ASN A 38 -12.15 19.43 -4.35
C ASN A 38 -11.62 18.84 -5.67
N ASN A 39 -10.76 17.81 -5.56
CA ASN A 39 -10.10 17.12 -6.67
C ASN A 39 -9.01 17.92 -7.42
N ASP A 40 -8.63 19.10 -6.95
CA ASP A 40 -7.55 19.89 -7.56
C ASP A 40 -6.19 19.20 -7.37
N TRP A 41 -6.00 18.51 -6.25
CA TRP A 41 -4.76 17.82 -5.95
C TRP A 41 -4.96 16.32 -5.76
N GLN A 42 -4.05 15.56 -6.33
CA GLN A 42 -3.96 14.11 -6.19
C GLN A 42 -2.78 13.75 -5.28
N CYS A 43 -2.82 12.56 -4.70
CA CYS A 43 -1.73 12.05 -3.90
C CYS A 43 -1.32 10.63 -4.34
N PRO A 44 -0.70 10.49 -5.55
CA PRO A 44 -0.26 9.21 -6.09
C PRO A 44 0.95 8.67 -5.32
N LEU A 45 0.72 8.22 -4.09
CA LEU A 45 1.74 7.71 -3.16
C LEU A 45 1.49 6.24 -2.88
N THR A 46 2.47 5.39 -3.18
CA THR A 46 2.45 3.98 -2.77
C THR A 46 3.34 3.80 -1.55
N ILE A 47 2.79 3.32 -0.45
CA ILE A 47 3.53 3.01 0.77
C ILE A 47 3.61 1.49 0.88
N ARG A 48 4.84 0.94 0.82
CA ARG A 48 5.09 -0.49 0.95
C ARG A 48 5.57 -0.83 2.35
N ALA A 49 5.04 -1.90 2.93
CA ALA A 49 5.53 -2.42 4.20
C ALA A 49 5.36 -3.94 4.29
N PRO A 50 6.41 -4.70 4.64
CA PRO A 50 6.27 -6.10 5.00
C PRO A 50 5.54 -6.22 6.35
N PHE A 51 4.59 -7.18 6.44
CA PHE A 51 3.77 -7.41 7.62
C PHE A 51 3.65 -8.90 7.96
N GLY A 52 3.04 -9.22 9.09
CA GLY A 52 2.77 -10.58 9.52
C GLY A 52 3.88 -11.20 10.37
N GLY A 53 3.58 -12.32 11.01
CA GLY A 53 4.46 -13.01 11.94
C GLY A 53 5.59 -13.83 11.31
N GLY A 54 6.38 -14.49 12.17
CA GLY A 54 7.37 -15.50 11.78
C GLY A 54 8.81 -15.01 11.67
N VAL A 55 9.12 -13.77 12.07
CA VAL A 55 10.48 -13.21 12.06
C VAL A 55 11.21 -13.41 13.39
N HIS A 56 10.47 -13.63 14.49
CA HIS A 56 11.01 -13.78 15.85
C HIS A 56 11.89 -12.61 16.30
N GLY A 57 11.63 -11.40 15.81
CA GLY A 57 12.36 -10.16 16.10
C GLY A 57 11.82 -9.38 17.30
N GLY A 58 11.16 -10.02 18.24
CA GLY A 58 10.53 -9.37 19.40
C GLY A 58 9.16 -8.75 19.04
N LEU A 59 8.77 -7.70 19.76
CA LEU A 59 7.43 -7.12 19.69
C LEU A 59 7.14 -6.33 18.39
N TYR A 60 8.17 -5.82 17.73
CA TYR A 60 8.05 -4.79 16.70
C TYR A 60 8.33 -5.29 15.26
N HIS A 61 8.30 -6.59 15.03
CA HIS A 61 8.65 -7.15 13.72
C HIS A 61 7.65 -8.19 13.22
N SER A 62 6.48 -8.30 13.85
CA SER A 62 5.54 -9.38 13.55
C SER A 62 4.07 -8.96 13.58
N GLN A 63 3.79 -7.66 13.61
CA GLN A 63 2.42 -7.17 13.71
C GLN A 63 1.70 -7.20 12.37
N SER A 64 0.37 -7.27 12.45
CA SER A 64 -0.57 -7.14 11.34
C SER A 64 -1.51 -5.98 11.69
N ILE A 65 -1.27 -4.84 11.08
CA ILE A 65 -1.88 -3.57 11.46
C ILE A 65 -2.80 -2.97 10.38
N GLU A 66 -3.04 -3.71 9.32
CA GLU A 66 -3.85 -3.30 8.17
C GLU A 66 -5.26 -2.82 8.57
N SER A 67 -5.82 -3.41 9.62
CA SER A 67 -7.15 -3.06 10.13
C SER A 67 -7.25 -1.62 10.64
N ILE A 68 -6.15 -1.05 11.14
CA ILE A 68 -6.10 0.34 11.62
C ILE A 68 -6.42 1.32 10.48
N PHE A 69 -6.01 0.97 9.26
CA PHE A 69 -6.17 1.82 8.09
C PHE A 69 -7.43 1.49 7.28
N ALA A 70 -8.04 0.31 7.49
CA ALA A 70 -9.14 -0.19 6.68
C ALA A 70 -10.40 0.69 6.73
N SER A 71 -10.59 1.44 7.80
CA SER A 71 -11.71 2.36 7.98
C SER A 71 -11.47 3.77 7.44
N SER A 72 -10.29 4.03 6.84
CA SER A 72 -9.91 5.38 6.40
C SER A 72 -10.37 5.65 4.97
N PRO A 73 -11.38 6.53 4.75
CA PRO A 73 -11.80 6.90 3.39
C PRO A 73 -10.67 7.58 2.63
N GLY A 74 -10.57 7.30 1.33
CA GLY A 74 -9.55 7.85 0.45
C GLY A 74 -8.22 7.09 0.44
N LEU A 75 -8.12 6.00 1.22
CA LEU A 75 -6.97 5.13 1.28
C LEU A 75 -7.33 3.74 0.71
N THR A 76 -6.49 3.23 -0.17
CA THR A 76 -6.62 1.86 -0.68
C THR A 76 -5.60 0.97 0.03
N ILE A 77 -6.06 -0.20 0.50
CA ILE A 77 -5.17 -1.21 1.10
C ILE A 77 -5.09 -2.41 0.18
N VAL A 78 -3.87 -2.85 -0.08
CA VAL A 78 -3.57 -3.96 -0.97
C VAL A 78 -2.71 -4.99 -0.25
N ILE A 79 -3.16 -6.25 -0.29
CA ILE A 79 -2.45 -7.38 0.29
C ILE A 79 -2.43 -8.51 -0.75
N PRO A 80 -1.36 -8.65 -1.53
CA PRO A 80 -1.27 -9.70 -2.53
C PRO A 80 -1.08 -11.07 -1.88
N SER A 81 -1.71 -12.10 -2.45
CA SER A 81 -1.61 -13.47 -1.97
C SER A 81 -0.74 -14.37 -2.87
N THR A 82 -0.51 -13.99 -4.11
CA THR A 82 0.30 -14.74 -5.07
C THR A 82 1.39 -13.87 -5.70
N PRO A 83 2.48 -14.44 -6.24
CA PRO A 83 3.50 -13.65 -6.95
C PRO A 83 2.95 -12.94 -8.19
N TYR A 84 1.92 -13.49 -8.81
CA TYR A 84 1.22 -12.89 -9.93
C TYR A 84 0.48 -11.62 -9.50
N ASP A 85 -0.33 -11.74 -8.44
CA ASP A 85 -1.06 -10.60 -7.86
C ASP A 85 -0.10 -9.54 -7.31
N ALA A 86 1.01 -9.97 -6.67
CA ALA A 86 2.01 -9.04 -6.16
C ALA A 86 2.52 -8.11 -7.25
N LYS A 87 2.87 -8.65 -8.41
CA LYS A 87 3.32 -7.83 -9.55
C LYS A 87 2.21 -6.94 -10.09
N GLY A 88 1.04 -7.50 -10.38
CA GLY A 88 -0.06 -6.76 -11.00
C GLY A 88 -0.61 -5.66 -10.10
N LEU A 89 -0.84 -5.98 -8.83
CA LEU A 89 -1.36 -5.01 -7.86
C LEU A 89 -0.34 -3.92 -7.50
N LEU A 90 0.97 -4.24 -7.48
CA LEU A 90 1.99 -3.21 -7.26
C LEU A 90 2.01 -2.20 -8.41
N LEU A 91 1.96 -2.67 -9.65
CA LEU A 91 1.89 -1.77 -10.82
C LEU A 91 0.64 -0.89 -10.77
N SER A 92 -0.53 -1.49 -10.47
CA SER A 92 -1.78 -0.74 -10.32
C SER A 92 -1.73 0.25 -9.15
N SER A 93 -1.03 -0.09 -8.07
CA SER A 93 -0.81 0.81 -6.94
C SER A 93 0.01 2.04 -7.34
N ILE A 94 1.07 1.85 -8.11
CA ILE A 94 1.92 2.93 -8.61
C ILE A 94 1.16 3.83 -9.59
N GLU A 95 0.25 3.27 -10.38
CA GLU A 95 -0.58 4.02 -11.33
C GLU A 95 -1.78 4.72 -10.67
N SER A 96 -2.12 4.36 -9.45
CA SER A 96 -3.21 5.00 -8.71
C SER A 96 -2.94 6.49 -8.50
N ASN A 97 -3.98 7.30 -8.65
CA ASN A 97 -3.91 8.73 -8.33
C ASN A 97 -4.21 9.04 -6.85
N ASP A 98 -4.61 8.02 -6.10
CA ASP A 98 -4.88 8.09 -4.67
C ASP A 98 -3.86 7.25 -3.89
N PRO A 99 -3.63 7.53 -2.60
CA PRO A 99 -2.63 6.83 -1.82
C PRO A 99 -3.00 5.35 -1.61
N VAL A 100 -1.99 4.50 -1.72
CA VAL A 100 -2.13 3.05 -1.55
C VAL A 100 -1.17 2.58 -0.47
N LEU A 101 -1.69 1.83 0.50
CA LEU A 101 -0.90 1.01 1.41
C LEU A 101 -0.76 -0.40 0.82
N TYR A 102 0.44 -0.76 0.48
CA TYR A 102 0.77 -2.05 -0.12
C TYR A 102 1.50 -2.92 0.90
N PHE A 103 0.77 -3.85 1.50
CA PHE A 103 1.30 -4.74 2.54
C PHE A 103 1.72 -6.08 1.96
N GLU A 104 2.99 -6.45 2.18
CA GLU A 104 3.58 -7.70 1.71
C GLU A 104 3.73 -8.69 2.86
N HIS A 105 2.96 -9.80 2.81
CA HIS A 105 3.05 -10.79 3.87
C HIS A 105 4.38 -11.54 3.80
N LYS A 106 5.18 -11.49 4.87
CA LYS A 106 6.56 -12.02 4.90
C LYS A 106 6.67 -13.49 4.55
N LYS A 107 5.73 -14.33 4.98
CA LYS A 107 5.70 -15.74 4.59
C LYS A 107 5.48 -15.91 3.09
N SER A 108 4.61 -15.12 2.48
CA SER A 108 4.38 -15.16 1.04
C SER A 108 5.64 -14.80 0.24
N LEU A 109 6.41 -13.83 0.71
CA LEU A 109 7.70 -13.47 0.09
C LEU A 109 8.72 -14.62 0.15
N SER A 110 8.70 -15.42 1.21
CA SER A 110 9.69 -16.47 1.44
C SER A 110 9.31 -17.83 0.83
N PHE A 111 8.04 -18.19 0.80
CA PHE A 111 7.58 -19.54 0.50
C PHE A 111 6.83 -19.70 -0.83
N LEU A 112 6.23 -18.63 -1.36
CA LEU A 112 5.47 -18.73 -2.58
C LEU A 112 6.39 -18.68 -3.81
N LYS A 113 6.64 -19.87 -4.39
CA LYS A 113 7.21 -19.98 -5.72
C LYS A 113 6.08 -19.98 -6.74
N GLY A 114 6.07 -19.02 -7.63
CA GLY A 114 5.06 -18.91 -8.67
C GLY A 114 5.61 -18.29 -9.96
N ARG A 115 4.97 -18.56 -11.08
CA ARG A 115 5.28 -17.86 -12.34
C ARG A 115 4.82 -16.40 -12.23
N SER A 116 5.75 -15.48 -12.17
CA SER A 116 5.44 -14.08 -12.44
C SER A 116 5.12 -13.93 -13.93
N ALA A 117 4.01 -13.28 -14.25
CA ALA A 117 3.68 -12.99 -15.62
C ALA A 117 4.78 -12.17 -16.30
N ARG A 118 5.23 -12.62 -17.48
CA ARG A 118 6.21 -11.89 -18.30
C ARG A 118 5.61 -10.61 -18.90
N ARG A 119 4.28 -10.54 -19.07
CA ARG A 119 3.56 -9.36 -19.55
C ARG A 119 3.13 -8.48 -18.37
N ILE A 120 3.07 -7.18 -18.59
CA ILE A 120 2.46 -6.23 -17.66
C ILE A 120 0.96 -6.55 -17.65
N LEU A 121 0.46 -7.00 -16.50
CA LEU A 121 -0.94 -7.28 -16.29
C LEU A 121 -1.45 -6.24 -15.30
N HIS A 122 -2.40 -5.46 -15.75
CA HIS A 122 -3.08 -4.48 -14.90
C HIS A 122 -4.17 -5.21 -14.12
N CYS A 123 -3.97 -5.32 -12.81
CA CYS A 123 -5.05 -5.67 -11.90
C CYS A 123 -5.80 -4.39 -11.55
N THR A 124 -6.96 -4.20 -12.13
CA THR A 124 -7.78 -3.01 -11.85
C THR A 124 -8.37 -3.12 -10.45
N PHE A 125 -8.16 -2.10 -9.63
CA PHE A 125 -8.92 -1.99 -8.37
C PHE A 125 -10.40 -1.86 -8.71
N ARG A 126 -11.20 -2.75 -8.16
CA ARG A 126 -12.65 -2.61 -8.28
C ARG A 126 -13.06 -1.32 -7.55
N LYS A 127 -13.45 -0.31 -8.29
CA LYS A 127 -14.07 0.89 -7.71
C LYS A 127 -15.35 0.44 -7.02
N SER A 128 -15.32 0.36 -5.70
CA SER A 128 -16.55 0.34 -4.93
C SER A 128 -17.23 1.69 -5.21
N ARG A 129 -18.39 1.65 -5.82
CA ARG A 129 -19.26 2.84 -5.91
C ARG A 129 -19.67 3.17 -4.47
N CYS A 130 -19.21 4.29 -3.96
CA CYS A 130 -19.88 4.95 -2.84
C CYS A 130 -21.15 5.55 -3.34
#